data_bc9dca772666757c40c0eb818ac51fc5
#
_entry.id   bc9dca772666757c40c0eb818ac51fc5
#
_cell.length_a   1.000
_cell.length_b   1.000
_cell.length_c   1.000
_cell.angle_alpha   90.00
_cell.angle_beta   90.00
_cell.angle_gamma   90.00
#
_symmetry.space_group_name_H-M   'P 1'
#
loop_
_entity.id
_entity.type
_entity.pdbx_description
1 polymer ?
#
loop_
_entity_poly.entity_id
_entity_poly.type
_entity_poly.pdbx_seq_one_letter_code
_entity_poly.pdbx_strand_id
1 'polypeptide(L)'
;MAEPATEPMPATPATAEDAALPTPGDRAATVTIVAYYKFVPLPDYQERREPIRECCEANGVKGMILLAAEGINSTMAGPQEGVDAVLEFLQSDPAIGPLAVKSSYAAENPFHRLKVRLKKEIVCLGMPEVNPNNQVGEYVPPEKWNALISDPNLILVDTRNDYECELGTFQGAVDPRTKSFREFPEYVEKELSDKKDRPIAMFCTGGIRCEKSTAFLLQQGFQKVYHLQGGILNYLEKVDPAESMWQGDCFVFDKRVTVNHSLKPGAYASCYACRHAITAEDRASPHFVEGVSCPYCHESLTDEQRQKAAERQRQVEIHKKLNRPHLGLKPQQVAEIRAQKQAERKALAEKALARAAEVAAAAAAQQQAQEQEQQQEQQQE
;
A
#
# COMPACT_ATOMS: atom_id res chain seq x y z
N MET A 1 -33.54 -25.94 -11.90
CA MET A 1 -32.19 -26.43 -12.21
C MET A 1 -31.30 -25.91 -11.12
N ALA A 2 -30.78 -26.79 -10.28
CA ALA A 2 -29.93 -26.41 -9.13
C ALA A 2 -28.52 -26.10 -9.63
N GLU A 3 -27.98 -24.92 -9.22
CA GLU A 3 -26.57 -24.60 -9.41
C GLU A 3 -25.68 -25.50 -8.54
N PRO A 4 -24.52 -25.92 -9.04
CA PRO A 4 -23.62 -26.77 -8.27
C PRO A 4 -22.94 -25.96 -7.15
N ALA A 5 -22.97 -26.52 -5.94
CA ALA A 5 -22.22 -26.03 -4.80
C ALA A 5 -20.72 -26.10 -5.09
N THR A 6 -20.01 -24.98 -4.96
CA THR A 6 -18.56 -24.93 -5.01
C THR A 6 -17.97 -25.59 -3.77
N GLU A 7 -17.22 -26.66 -3.96
CA GLU A 7 -16.45 -27.34 -2.91
C GLU A 7 -15.38 -26.39 -2.33
N PRO A 8 -15.11 -26.46 -1.01
CA PRO A 8 -14.05 -25.69 -0.40
C PRO A 8 -12.68 -26.20 -0.86
N MET A 9 -11.82 -25.29 -1.30
CA MET A 9 -10.45 -25.60 -1.71
C MET A 9 -9.61 -26.16 -0.55
N PRO A 10 -8.78 -27.19 -0.79
CA PRO A 10 -7.96 -27.80 0.24
C PRO A 10 -6.88 -26.84 0.73
N ALA A 11 -6.63 -26.87 2.04
CA ALA A 11 -5.54 -26.12 2.69
C ALA A 11 -4.18 -26.59 2.15
N THR A 12 -3.41 -25.66 1.61
CA THR A 12 -2.05 -25.93 1.10
C THR A 12 -1.08 -26.13 2.25
N PRO A 13 -0.18 -27.14 2.23
CA PRO A 13 0.81 -27.32 3.28
C PRO A 13 1.87 -26.22 3.25
N ALA A 14 2.21 -25.71 4.41
CA ALA A 14 3.24 -24.71 4.65
C ALA A 14 4.63 -25.26 4.30
N THR A 15 5.24 -24.69 3.25
CA THR A 15 6.69 -24.77 3.02
C THR A 15 7.18 -23.41 2.53
N ALA A 16 7.46 -22.52 3.44
CA ALA A 16 8.40 -21.42 3.24
C ALA A 16 9.15 -21.27 4.56
N GLU A 17 10.48 -21.26 4.48
CA GLU A 17 11.37 -21.09 5.61
C GLU A 17 10.90 -19.93 6.48
N ASP A 18 10.58 -20.22 7.74
CA ASP A 18 10.16 -19.29 8.77
C ASP A 18 11.29 -18.29 9.02
N ALA A 19 11.34 -17.21 8.27
CA ALA A 19 12.07 -16.03 8.70
C ALA A 19 11.31 -15.48 9.91
N ALA A 20 11.76 -15.87 11.10
CA ALA A 20 11.22 -15.41 12.37
C ALA A 20 11.19 -13.88 12.36
N LEU A 21 10.04 -13.30 12.71
CA LEU A 21 9.98 -11.87 12.99
C LEU A 21 10.98 -11.57 14.10
N PRO A 22 11.77 -10.48 14.00
CA PRO A 22 12.75 -10.11 15.03
C PRO A 22 12.04 -9.99 16.37
N THR A 23 12.64 -10.64 17.38
CA THR A 23 12.16 -10.57 18.77
C THR A 23 12.39 -9.17 19.36
N PRO A 24 11.75 -8.82 20.47
CA PRO A 24 11.95 -7.52 21.12
C PRO A 24 13.41 -7.13 21.42
N GLY A 25 14.36 -8.07 21.33
CA GLY A 25 15.81 -7.86 21.49
C GLY A 25 16.53 -7.34 20.24
N ASP A 26 15.95 -7.54 19.01
CA ASP A 26 16.57 -7.15 17.73
C ASP A 26 16.14 -5.76 17.25
N ARG A 27 15.68 -4.90 18.13
CA ARG A 27 15.04 -3.60 17.82
C ARG A 27 15.93 -2.61 17.07
N ALA A 28 17.24 -2.75 17.10
CA ALA A 28 18.17 -1.80 16.45
C ALA A 28 18.20 -1.85 14.92
N ALA A 29 17.66 -2.91 14.29
CA ALA A 29 17.65 -3.10 12.82
C ALA A 29 16.24 -3.19 12.22
N THR A 30 15.18 -2.95 12.98
CA THR A 30 13.79 -3.10 12.53
C THR A 30 13.11 -1.77 12.31
N VAL A 31 12.33 -1.71 11.24
CA VAL A 31 11.45 -0.57 10.95
C VAL A 31 10.12 -0.79 11.66
N THR A 32 9.72 0.17 12.48
CA THR A 32 8.41 0.20 13.12
C THR A 32 7.36 0.72 12.15
N ILE A 33 6.26 -0.01 12.01
CA ILE A 33 5.09 0.37 11.22
C ILE A 33 3.95 0.59 12.19
N VAL A 34 3.28 1.75 12.07
CA VAL A 34 2.09 2.07 12.86
C VAL A 34 0.92 2.45 11.98
N ALA A 35 -0.26 1.96 12.35
CA ALA A 35 -1.52 2.33 11.75
C ALA A 35 -2.46 2.87 12.82
N TYR A 36 -3.10 4.00 12.54
CA TYR A 36 -4.07 4.63 13.42
C TYR A 36 -5.06 5.46 12.62
N TYR A 37 -6.23 5.66 13.18
CA TYR A 37 -7.19 6.64 12.70
C TYR A 37 -7.96 7.23 13.88
N LYS A 38 -8.53 8.40 13.67
CA LYS A 38 -9.47 9.00 14.62
C LYS A 38 -10.45 9.89 13.88
N PHE A 39 -11.73 9.64 14.12
CA PHE A 39 -12.77 10.59 13.78
C PHE A 39 -12.82 11.65 14.88
N VAL A 40 -12.56 12.88 14.52
CA VAL A 40 -12.56 14.04 15.41
C VAL A 40 -12.68 15.31 14.55
N PRO A 41 -13.45 16.34 14.97
CA PRO A 41 -13.56 17.57 14.20
C PRO A 41 -12.21 18.27 14.08
N LEU A 42 -11.72 18.43 12.85
CA LEU A 42 -10.48 19.15 12.51
C LEU A 42 -10.79 20.23 11.46
N PRO A 43 -11.44 21.33 11.81
CA PRO A 43 -11.81 22.36 10.84
C PRO A 43 -10.60 23.01 10.16
N ASP A 44 -9.47 23.04 10.84
CA ASP A 44 -8.17 23.56 10.41
C ASP A 44 -7.22 22.50 9.84
N TYR A 45 -7.74 21.35 9.37
CA TYR A 45 -6.94 20.23 8.86
C TYR A 45 -5.98 20.62 7.72
N GLN A 46 -6.26 21.68 6.99
CA GLN A 46 -5.41 22.17 5.91
C GLN A 46 -4.10 22.76 6.44
N GLU A 47 -4.17 23.54 7.52
CA GLU A 47 -3.03 24.20 8.17
C GLU A 47 -2.11 23.18 8.85
N ARG A 48 -2.67 22.06 9.33
CA ARG A 48 -1.94 20.95 9.99
C ARG A 48 -1.04 20.17 9.06
N ARG A 49 -1.27 20.25 7.73
CA ARG A 49 -0.56 19.44 6.74
C ARG A 49 0.96 19.64 6.77
N GLU A 50 1.41 20.89 6.73
CA GLU A 50 2.85 21.18 6.62
C GLU A 50 3.59 20.88 7.94
N PRO A 51 3.11 21.27 9.14
CA PRO A 51 3.75 20.87 10.39
C PRO A 51 3.87 19.36 10.56
N ILE A 52 2.84 18.59 10.22
CA ILE A 52 2.87 17.12 10.27
C ILE A 52 3.91 16.58 9.27
N ARG A 53 3.96 17.13 8.04
CA ARG A 53 4.92 16.71 7.03
C ARG A 53 6.36 16.97 7.48
N GLU A 54 6.63 18.15 8.01
CA GLU A 54 7.96 18.53 8.50
C GLU A 54 8.40 17.66 9.68
N CYS A 55 7.52 17.40 10.64
CA CYS A 55 7.80 16.50 11.75
C CYS A 55 8.15 15.09 11.25
N CYS A 56 7.37 14.51 10.33
CA CYS A 56 7.66 13.20 9.75
C CYS A 56 8.99 13.17 8.99
N GLU A 57 9.29 14.21 8.19
CA GLU A 57 10.53 14.29 7.41
C GLU A 57 11.76 14.42 8.31
N ALA A 58 11.69 15.23 9.37
CA ALA A 58 12.77 15.40 10.34
C ALA A 58 13.11 14.10 11.08
N ASN A 59 12.09 13.25 11.31
CA ASN A 59 12.23 12.00 12.05
C ASN A 59 12.36 10.76 11.14
N GLY A 60 12.59 10.93 9.83
CA GLY A 60 12.81 9.81 8.90
C GLY A 60 11.57 8.93 8.66
N VAL A 61 10.37 9.39 9.02
CA VAL A 61 9.12 8.65 8.89
C VAL A 61 8.55 8.79 7.49
N LYS A 62 8.12 7.66 6.90
CA LYS A 62 7.47 7.56 5.59
C LYS A 62 6.10 6.93 5.75
N GLY A 63 5.23 7.11 4.77
CA GLY A 63 3.88 6.52 4.80
C GLY A 63 2.84 7.41 4.18
N MET A 64 1.58 7.15 4.55
CA MET A 64 0.45 7.95 4.10
C MET A 64 -0.34 8.45 5.31
N ILE A 65 -0.52 9.76 5.39
CA ILE A 65 -1.37 10.43 6.37
C ILE A 65 -2.46 11.16 5.59
N LEU A 66 -3.71 10.87 5.90
CA LEU A 66 -4.89 11.51 5.35
C LEU A 66 -5.49 12.44 6.40
N LEU A 67 -5.75 13.68 6.02
CA LEU A 67 -6.37 14.69 6.87
C LEU A 67 -7.65 15.19 6.20
N ALA A 68 -8.71 15.29 6.96
CA ALA A 68 -9.98 15.86 6.56
C ALA A 68 -10.63 16.62 7.73
N ALA A 69 -11.70 17.35 7.45
CA ALA A 69 -12.47 18.02 8.51
C ALA A 69 -13.06 17.03 9.54
N GLU A 70 -13.21 15.77 9.19
CA GLU A 70 -13.74 14.69 10.03
C GLU A 70 -12.68 13.95 10.83
N GLY A 71 -11.36 14.20 10.62
CA GLY A 71 -10.32 13.52 11.37
C GLY A 71 -9.02 13.23 10.63
N ILE A 72 -8.32 12.19 11.12
CA ILE A 72 -7.02 11.73 10.65
C ILE A 72 -7.03 10.21 10.44
N ASN A 73 -6.35 9.74 9.37
CA ASN A 73 -6.12 8.32 9.11
C ASN A 73 -4.70 8.13 8.55
N SER A 74 -3.95 7.19 9.11
CA SER A 74 -2.55 6.99 8.73
C SER A 74 -2.11 5.54 8.81
N THR A 75 -1.18 5.20 7.90
CA THR A 75 -0.21 4.13 8.09
C THR A 75 1.17 4.71 7.76
N MET A 76 2.07 4.68 8.72
CA MET A 76 3.42 5.23 8.60
C MET A 76 4.47 4.28 9.17
N ALA A 77 5.72 4.43 8.74
CA ALA A 77 6.82 3.58 9.16
C ALA A 77 8.13 4.36 9.20
N GLY A 78 8.99 4.01 10.15
CA GLY A 78 10.30 4.62 10.35
C GLY A 78 11.08 3.96 11.47
N PRO A 79 12.22 4.54 11.86
CA PRO A 79 12.89 4.17 13.09
C PRO A 79 11.94 4.32 14.28
N GLN A 80 12.05 3.46 15.28
CA GLN A 80 11.17 3.48 16.46
C GLN A 80 11.08 4.88 17.08
N GLU A 81 12.23 5.48 17.38
CA GLU A 81 12.30 6.83 17.96
C GLU A 81 11.63 7.90 17.09
N GLY A 82 11.76 7.78 15.76
CA GLY A 82 11.14 8.71 14.84
C GLY A 82 9.62 8.55 14.79
N VAL A 83 9.13 7.32 14.85
CA VAL A 83 7.69 7.03 14.92
C VAL A 83 7.11 7.56 16.24
N ASP A 84 7.80 7.34 17.36
CA ASP A 84 7.38 7.79 18.68
C ASP A 84 7.31 9.33 18.74
N ALA A 85 8.31 10.04 18.20
CA ALA A 85 8.31 11.49 18.12
C ALA A 85 7.14 12.05 17.29
N VAL A 86 6.81 11.40 16.17
CA VAL A 86 5.64 11.81 15.35
C VAL A 86 4.32 11.54 16.07
N LEU A 87 4.21 10.40 16.76
CA LEU A 87 3.02 10.09 17.56
C LEU A 87 2.84 11.07 18.72
N GLU A 88 3.92 11.41 19.43
CA GLU A 88 3.91 12.41 20.50
C GLU A 88 3.47 13.78 19.96
N PHE A 89 4.05 14.22 18.84
CA PHE A 89 3.66 15.46 18.18
C PHE A 89 2.16 15.48 17.84
N LEU A 90 1.61 14.40 17.26
CA LEU A 90 0.20 14.33 16.92
C LEU A 90 -0.71 14.29 18.15
N GLN A 91 -0.33 13.54 19.18
CA GLN A 91 -1.14 13.35 20.39
C GLN A 91 -1.07 14.56 21.34
N SER A 92 -0.01 15.39 21.25
CA SER A 92 0.09 16.65 21.98
C SER A 92 -0.88 17.73 21.49
N ASP A 93 -1.41 17.56 20.27
CA ASP A 93 -2.46 18.43 19.73
C ASP A 93 -3.78 18.16 20.46
N PRO A 94 -4.36 19.14 21.18
CA PRO A 94 -5.59 18.95 21.96
C PRO A 94 -6.78 18.52 21.11
N ALA A 95 -6.81 18.88 19.82
CA ALA A 95 -7.89 18.49 18.92
C ALA A 95 -7.77 17.02 18.49
N ILE A 96 -6.56 16.48 18.38
CA ILE A 96 -6.32 15.06 18.05
C ILE A 96 -6.34 14.22 19.33
N GLY A 97 -5.54 14.58 20.34
CA GLY A 97 -5.41 13.85 21.61
C GLY A 97 -4.94 12.39 21.42
N PRO A 98 -5.20 11.50 22.39
CA PRO A 98 -4.72 10.11 22.34
C PRO A 98 -5.20 9.35 21.09
N LEU A 99 -4.29 8.55 20.50
CA LEU A 99 -4.54 7.71 19.32
C LEU A 99 -4.48 6.24 19.70
N ALA A 100 -5.43 5.44 19.19
CA ALA A 100 -5.38 3.98 19.27
C ALA A 100 -4.45 3.47 18.17
N VAL A 101 -3.19 3.23 18.51
CA VAL A 101 -2.13 2.84 17.58
C VAL A 101 -2.01 1.32 17.50
N LYS A 102 -1.94 0.80 16.28
CA LYS A 102 -1.58 -0.61 15.99
C LYS A 102 -0.17 -0.65 15.45
N SER A 103 0.70 -1.40 16.10
CA SER A 103 2.11 -1.51 15.74
C SER A 103 2.43 -2.85 15.10
N SER A 104 3.32 -2.84 14.12
CA SER A 104 3.95 -4.03 13.53
C SER A 104 5.36 -3.67 13.08
N TYR A 105 6.17 -4.69 12.72
CA TYR A 105 7.58 -4.52 12.44
C TYR A 105 7.94 -5.13 11.10
N ALA A 106 8.98 -4.59 10.46
CA ALA A 106 9.53 -5.12 9.22
C ALA A 106 11.05 -4.89 9.17
N ALA A 107 11.78 -5.71 8.41
CA ALA A 107 13.21 -5.53 8.18
C ALA A 107 13.51 -4.28 7.34
N GLU A 108 12.60 -3.90 6.44
CA GLU A 108 12.74 -2.73 5.58
C GLU A 108 11.49 -1.85 5.62
N ASN A 109 11.68 -0.54 5.37
CA ASN A 109 10.55 0.38 5.32
C ASN A 109 9.61 0.03 4.14
N PRO A 110 8.33 -0.32 4.42
CA PRO A 110 7.36 -0.70 3.40
C PRO A 110 6.91 0.47 2.51
N PHE A 111 7.29 1.70 2.86
CA PHE A 111 6.91 2.88 2.12
C PHE A 111 8.12 3.52 1.42
N HIS A 112 7.98 3.83 0.14
CA HIS A 112 9.02 4.53 -0.61
C HIS A 112 9.12 6.02 -0.24
N ARG A 113 7.99 6.65 0.14
CA ARG A 113 7.92 8.10 0.40
C ARG A 113 6.84 8.45 1.41
N LEU A 114 6.96 9.64 1.99
CA LEU A 114 5.90 10.27 2.78
C LEU A 114 4.85 10.92 1.87
N LYS A 115 3.58 10.80 2.23
CA LYS A 115 2.44 11.49 1.62
C LYS A 115 1.50 11.98 2.70
N VAL A 116 1.44 13.29 2.93
CA VAL A 116 0.40 13.92 3.74
C VAL A 116 -0.63 14.54 2.79
N ARG A 117 -1.86 14.03 2.80
CA ARG A 117 -2.90 14.39 1.83
C ARG A 117 -4.14 14.94 2.50
N LEU A 118 -4.61 16.06 1.99
CA LEU A 118 -5.91 16.61 2.30
C LEU A 118 -6.99 15.86 1.52
N LYS A 119 -8.07 15.50 2.20
CA LYS A 119 -9.19 14.73 1.65
C LYS A 119 -10.51 15.35 2.11
N LYS A 120 -11.61 15.01 1.46
CA LYS A 120 -12.97 15.32 1.94
C LYS A 120 -13.38 14.38 3.07
N GLU A 121 -12.90 13.13 3.01
CA GLU A 121 -13.17 12.06 3.97
C GLU A 121 -11.87 11.31 4.26
N ILE A 122 -11.64 10.93 5.52
CA ILE A 122 -10.47 10.09 5.89
C ILE A 122 -10.63 8.62 5.47
N VAL A 123 -11.87 8.21 5.21
CA VAL A 123 -12.26 6.97 4.52
C VAL A 123 -13.44 7.29 3.60
N CYS A 124 -13.30 7.02 2.30
CA CYS A 124 -14.23 7.54 1.30
C CYS A 124 -15.47 6.65 1.17
N LEU A 125 -16.54 6.98 1.89
CA LEU A 125 -17.89 6.43 1.68
C LEU A 125 -18.60 7.13 0.50
N GLY A 126 -18.19 8.36 0.17
CA GLY A 126 -18.87 9.21 -0.82
C GLY A 126 -19.99 10.07 -0.22
N MET A 127 -20.14 10.06 1.10
CA MET A 127 -21.15 10.75 1.87
C MET A 127 -20.49 11.53 3.02
N PRO A 128 -19.94 12.73 2.74
CA PRO A 128 -19.22 13.52 3.75
C PRO A 128 -20.06 13.94 4.95
N GLU A 129 -21.40 13.98 4.80
CA GLU A 129 -22.37 14.29 5.84
C GLU A 129 -22.53 13.17 6.88
N VAL A 130 -22.12 11.94 6.54
CA VAL A 130 -22.11 10.82 7.50
C VAL A 130 -20.95 11.02 8.47
N ASN A 131 -21.27 11.36 9.72
CA ASN A 131 -20.26 11.67 10.72
C ASN A 131 -20.29 10.69 11.90
N PRO A 132 -19.29 9.81 12.04
CA PRO A 132 -19.20 8.85 13.14
C PRO A 132 -19.14 9.51 14.54
N ASN A 133 -18.73 10.79 14.62
CA ASN A 133 -18.73 11.52 15.90
C ASN A 133 -20.14 11.80 16.45
N ASN A 134 -21.16 11.80 15.59
CA ASN A 134 -22.55 12.04 16.01
C ASN A 134 -23.21 10.76 16.51
N GLN A 135 -22.99 9.65 15.77
CA GLN A 135 -23.48 8.33 16.14
C GLN A 135 -22.65 7.27 15.43
N VAL A 136 -22.49 6.12 16.08
CA VAL A 136 -21.75 4.97 15.56
C VAL A 136 -22.38 3.70 16.10
N GLY A 137 -22.26 2.59 15.38
CA GLY A 137 -22.75 1.28 15.87
C GLY A 137 -22.01 0.82 17.12
N GLU A 138 -22.54 -0.18 17.77
CA GLU A 138 -21.96 -0.75 18.98
C GLU A 138 -20.63 -1.47 18.66
N TYR A 139 -19.59 -1.10 19.41
CA TYR A 139 -18.29 -1.76 19.33
C TYR A 139 -18.31 -3.11 20.01
N VAL A 140 -18.02 -4.17 19.28
CA VAL A 140 -17.94 -5.53 19.83
C VAL A 140 -16.48 -5.95 19.92
N PRO A 141 -15.96 -6.22 21.11
CA PRO A 141 -14.59 -6.66 21.28
C PRO A 141 -14.38 -8.05 20.64
N PRO A 142 -13.15 -8.36 20.17
CA PRO A 142 -12.82 -9.62 19.52
C PRO A 142 -13.27 -10.87 20.30
N GLU A 143 -13.15 -10.84 21.60
CA GLU A 143 -13.46 -11.94 22.51
C GLU A 143 -14.97 -12.28 22.54
N LYS A 144 -15.84 -11.32 22.17
CA LYS A 144 -17.29 -11.50 22.07
C LYS A 144 -17.77 -11.66 20.63
N TRP A 145 -16.89 -11.46 19.66
CA TRP A 145 -17.27 -11.42 18.25
C TRP A 145 -17.84 -12.74 17.73
N ASN A 146 -17.17 -13.87 18.04
CA ASN A 146 -17.61 -15.20 17.62
C ASN A 146 -19.03 -15.52 18.11
N ALA A 147 -19.34 -15.20 19.37
CA ALA A 147 -20.67 -15.42 19.93
C ALA A 147 -21.73 -14.58 19.21
N LEU A 148 -21.42 -13.33 18.87
CA LEU A 148 -22.34 -12.45 18.14
C LEU A 148 -22.61 -12.97 16.73
N ILE A 149 -21.58 -13.31 15.96
CA ILE A 149 -21.72 -13.71 14.55
C ILE A 149 -22.27 -15.13 14.37
N SER A 150 -22.38 -15.88 15.45
CA SER A 150 -23.04 -17.20 15.47
C SER A 150 -24.57 -17.11 15.56
N ASP A 151 -25.15 -15.93 15.77
CA ASP A 151 -26.60 -15.73 15.76
C ASP A 151 -27.16 -15.90 14.33
N PRO A 152 -28.03 -16.90 14.06
CA PRO A 152 -28.55 -17.10 12.70
C PRO A 152 -29.45 -15.97 12.19
N ASN A 153 -29.94 -15.10 13.09
CA ASN A 153 -30.77 -13.95 12.71
C ASN A 153 -29.90 -12.73 12.32
N LEU A 154 -28.61 -12.74 12.66
CA LEU A 154 -27.70 -11.65 12.37
C LEU A 154 -27.26 -11.66 10.91
N ILE A 155 -27.15 -10.50 10.32
CA ILE A 155 -26.53 -10.31 9.00
C ILE A 155 -25.09 -9.86 9.24
N LEU A 156 -24.12 -10.69 8.86
CA LEU A 156 -22.71 -10.35 8.93
C LEU A 156 -22.23 -9.82 7.57
N VAL A 157 -21.70 -8.58 7.52
CA VAL A 157 -21.31 -7.93 6.29
C VAL A 157 -19.82 -7.56 6.32
N ASP A 158 -19.09 -7.99 5.32
CA ASP A 158 -17.71 -7.54 5.07
C ASP A 158 -17.73 -6.20 4.35
N THR A 159 -17.31 -5.12 4.99
CA THR A 159 -17.32 -3.77 4.37
C THR A 159 -16.07 -3.48 3.54
N ARG A 160 -15.28 -4.50 3.24
CA ARG A 160 -14.09 -4.37 2.39
C ARG A 160 -14.47 -4.46 0.90
N ASN A 161 -13.50 -4.20 0.05
CA ASN A 161 -13.69 -4.40 -1.38
C ASN A 161 -13.58 -5.90 -1.72
N ASP A 162 -14.18 -6.32 -2.83
CA ASP A 162 -14.21 -7.70 -3.30
C ASP A 162 -12.83 -8.37 -3.32
N TYR A 163 -11.81 -7.72 -3.89
CA TYR A 163 -10.44 -8.25 -3.94
C TYR A 163 -9.80 -8.47 -2.56
N GLU A 164 -10.31 -7.85 -1.50
CA GLU A 164 -9.90 -8.10 -0.12
C GLU A 164 -10.65 -9.30 0.47
N CYS A 165 -11.94 -9.44 0.14
CA CYS A 165 -12.80 -10.52 0.60
C CYS A 165 -12.37 -11.87 0.01
N GLU A 166 -11.93 -11.90 -1.26
CA GLU A 166 -11.42 -13.08 -1.96
C GLU A 166 -10.23 -13.74 -1.25
N LEU A 167 -9.43 -12.98 -0.50
CA LEU A 167 -8.24 -13.45 0.19
C LEU A 167 -8.52 -14.04 1.57
N GLY A 168 -9.66 -13.70 2.14
CA GLY A 168 -10.12 -14.21 3.41
C GLY A 168 -11.25 -13.37 3.97
N THR A 169 -12.15 -14.02 4.73
CA THR A 169 -13.31 -13.40 5.36
C THR A 169 -13.77 -14.22 6.57
N PHE A 170 -14.73 -13.73 7.35
CA PHE A 170 -15.35 -14.51 8.40
C PHE A 170 -16.36 -15.51 7.82
N GLN A 171 -16.42 -16.68 8.44
CA GLN A 171 -17.43 -17.70 8.10
C GLN A 171 -18.84 -17.10 8.15
N GLY A 172 -19.63 -17.28 7.09
CA GLY A 172 -21.00 -16.77 6.99
C GLY A 172 -21.12 -15.28 6.65
N ALA A 173 -20.02 -14.58 6.39
CA ALA A 173 -20.07 -13.18 6.00
C ALA A 173 -20.59 -13.01 4.57
N VAL A 174 -21.37 -11.97 4.37
CA VAL A 174 -21.82 -11.51 3.05
C VAL A 174 -20.76 -10.57 2.48
N ASP A 175 -20.27 -10.88 1.27
CA ASP A 175 -19.48 -9.98 0.47
C ASP A 175 -20.41 -9.09 -0.38
N PRO A 176 -20.42 -7.76 -0.19
CA PRO A 176 -21.19 -6.83 -1.01
C PRO A 176 -20.72 -6.75 -2.49
N ARG A 177 -19.60 -7.37 -2.82
CA ARG A 177 -18.95 -7.35 -4.14
C ARG A 177 -18.68 -5.94 -4.66
N THR A 178 -18.36 -5.03 -3.75
CA THR A 178 -18.03 -3.64 -4.07
C THR A 178 -16.59 -3.51 -4.53
N LYS A 179 -16.37 -2.78 -5.62
CA LYS A 179 -15.01 -2.45 -6.12
C LYS A 179 -14.37 -1.33 -5.29
N SER A 180 -15.19 -0.53 -4.64
CA SER A 180 -14.76 0.53 -3.74
C SER A 180 -15.79 0.74 -2.64
N PHE A 181 -15.34 1.20 -1.48
CA PHE A 181 -16.21 1.50 -0.35
C PHE A 181 -17.29 2.57 -0.64
N ARG A 182 -17.16 3.33 -1.73
CA ARG A 182 -18.18 4.29 -2.19
C ARG A 182 -19.44 3.64 -2.73
N GLU A 183 -19.38 2.38 -3.10
CA GLU A 183 -20.53 1.61 -3.61
C GLU A 183 -21.35 1.00 -2.47
N PHE A 184 -20.83 1.05 -1.24
CA PHE A 184 -21.50 0.49 -0.07
C PHE A 184 -22.90 1.08 0.20
N PRO A 185 -23.17 2.40 0.05
CA PRO A 185 -24.52 2.95 0.18
C PRO A 185 -25.51 2.35 -0.82
N GLU A 186 -25.11 2.11 -2.06
CA GLU A 186 -25.94 1.48 -3.08
C GLU A 186 -26.25 0.03 -2.73
N TYR A 187 -25.29 -0.72 -2.22
CA TYR A 187 -25.50 -2.07 -1.69
C TYR A 187 -26.54 -2.07 -0.55
N VAL A 188 -26.42 -1.16 0.40
CA VAL A 188 -27.37 -1.05 1.52
C VAL A 188 -28.79 -0.77 1.02
N GLU A 189 -28.94 0.11 0.06
CA GLU A 189 -30.24 0.44 -0.54
C GLU A 189 -30.88 -0.78 -1.22
N LYS A 190 -30.10 -1.53 -2.00
CA LYS A 190 -30.58 -2.68 -2.76
C LYS A 190 -30.84 -3.91 -1.91
N GLU A 191 -29.92 -4.24 -1.01
CA GLU A 191 -29.88 -5.57 -0.38
C GLU A 191 -30.32 -5.56 1.08
N LEU A 192 -30.32 -4.39 1.75
CA LEU A 192 -30.58 -4.29 3.18
C LEU A 192 -31.77 -3.39 3.56
N SER A 193 -32.34 -2.65 2.61
CA SER A 193 -33.39 -1.64 2.89
C SER A 193 -34.66 -2.21 3.55
N ASP A 194 -34.97 -3.47 3.28
CA ASP A 194 -36.12 -4.23 3.85
C ASP A 194 -35.77 -4.98 5.16
N LYS A 195 -34.52 -4.88 5.64
CA LYS A 195 -33.98 -5.67 6.78
C LYS A 195 -33.61 -4.82 8.00
N LYS A 196 -34.20 -3.64 8.13
CA LYS A 196 -33.83 -2.65 9.17
C LYS A 196 -34.03 -3.12 10.60
N ASP A 197 -34.93 -4.06 10.82
CA ASP A 197 -35.24 -4.66 12.15
C ASP A 197 -34.29 -5.80 12.53
N ARG A 198 -33.52 -6.32 11.56
CA ARG A 198 -32.56 -7.40 11.81
C ARG A 198 -31.26 -6.84 12.39
N PRO A 199 -30.59 -7.55 13.31
CA PRO A 199 -29.26 -7.16 13.75
C PRO A 199 -28.25 -7.30 12.61
N ILE A 200 -27.40 -6.28 12.42
CA ILE A 200 -26.33 -6.27 11.43
C ILE A 200 -25.00 -6.07 12.12
N ALA A 201 -24.05 -6.94 11.85
CA ALA A 201 -22.66 -6.79 12.29
C ALA A 201 -21.74 -6.58 11.10
N MET A 202 -20.78 -5.69 11.24
CA MET A 202 -19.86 -5.31 10.17
C MET A 202 -18.40 -5.37 10.62
N PHE A 203 -17.52 -5.70 9.70
CA PHE A 203 -16.08 -5.70 9.95
C PHE A 203 -15.31 -5.18 8.75
N CYS A 204 -14.08 -4.72 8.98
CA CYS A 204 -13.09 -4.40 7.96
C CYS A 204 -11.69 -4.63 8.53
N THR A 205 -10.64 -4.39 7.75
CA THR A 205 -9.25 -4.63 8.13
C THR A 205 -8.87 -3.98 9.47
N GLY A 206 -9.14 -2.69 9.65
CA GLY A 206 -8.69 -1.93 10.83
C GLY A 206 -9.79 -1.25 11.64
N GLY A 207 -11.07 -1.32 11.22
CA GLY A 207 -12.23 -0.73 11.91
C GLY A 207 -12.76 0.57 11.30
N ILE A 208 -11.95 1.35 10.59
CA ILE A 208 -12.31 2.70 10.12
C ILE A 208 -13.53 2.72 9.17
N ARG A 209 -13.63 1.78 8.23
CA ARG A 209 -14.79 1.69 7.32
C ARG A 209 -16.06 1.39 8.10
N CYS A 210 -15.95 0.54 9.13
CA CYS A 210 -17.09 0.16 9.95
C CYS A 210 -17.66 1.32 10.75
N GLU A 211 -16.85 2.20 11.31
CA GLU A 211 -17.38 3.38 12.00
C GLU A 211 -18.24 4.22 11.06
N LYS A 212 -17.76 4.45 9.84
CA LYS A 212 -18.52 5.23 8.87
C LYS A 212 -19.75 4.49 8.32
N SER A 213 -19.63 3.19 8.01
CA SER A 213 -20.76 2.40 7.52
C SER A 213 -21.85 2.18 8.58
N THR A 214 -21.47 1.99 9.86
CA THR A 214 -22.46 1.87 10.94
C THR A 214 -23.17 3.19 11.21
N ALA A 215 -22.46 4.31 11.20
CA ALA A 215 -23.05 5.64 11.28
C ALA A 215 -24.08 5.85 10.15
N PHE A 216 -23.75 5.43 8.93
CA PHE A 216 -24.65 5.48 7.78
C PHE A 216 -25.91 4.61 8.00
N LEU A 217 -25.76 3.35 8.41
CA LEU A 217 -26.91 2.47 8.65
C LEU A 217 -27.84 3.04 9.72
N LEU A 218 -27.32 3.57 10.83
CA LEU A 218 -28.12 4.20 11.87
C LEU A 218 -28.91 5.41 11.33
N GLN A 219 -28.32 6.22 10.45
CA GLN A 219 -29.02 7.31 9.77
C GLN A 219 -30.14 6.81 8.84
N GLN A 220 -29.96 5.62 8.24
CA GLN A 220 -30.99 4.95 7.42
C GLN A 220 -32.09 4.27 8.25
N GLY A 221 -32.02 4.32 9.58
CA GLY A 221 -33.04 3.80 10.49
C GLY A 221 -32.86 2.33 10.89
N PHE A 222 -31.68 1.74 10.69
CA PHE A 222 -31.38 0.42 11.25
C PHE A 222 -31.28 0.47 12.78
N GLN A 223 -31.84 -0.53 13.47
CA GLN A 223 -32.02 -0.49 14.91
C GLN A 223 -30.81 -1.08 15.69
N LYS A 224 -30.26 -2.19 15.21
CA LYS A 224 -29.21 -2.97 15.88
C LYS A 224 -28.02 -3.13 14.96
N VAL A 225 -27.04 -2.23 15.14
CA VAL A 225 -25.87 -2.15 14.28
C VAL A 225 -24.61 -2.31 15.11
N TYR A 226 -23.83 -3.33 14.79
CA TYR A 226 -22.61 -3.72 15.49
C TYR A 226 -21.41 -3.65 14.58
N HIS A 227 -20.23 -3.48 15.15
CA HIS A 227 -18.98 -3.64 14.41
C HIS A 227 -17.82 -4.16 15.24
N LEU A 228 -16.93 -4.89 14.60
CA LEU A 228 -15.75 -5.47 15.22
C LEU A 228 -14.78 -4.37 15.66
N GLN A 229 -14.56 -4.26 16.98
CA GLN A 229 -13.65 -3.28 17.57
C GLN A 229 -12.21 -3.49 17.09
N GLY A 230 -11.64 -2.51 16.44
CA GLY A 230 -10.29 -2.58 15.90
C GLY A 230 -10.15 -3.44 14.64
N GLY A 231 -11.24 -4.01 14.12
CA GLY A 231 -11.28 -4.77 12.87
C GLY A 231 -10.58 -6.12 12.93
N ILE A 232 -10.41 -6.73 11.76
CA ILE A 232 -9.82 -8.07 11.58
C ILE A 232 -8.45 -8.18 12.25
N LEU A 233 -7.58 -7.17 12.08
CA LEU A 233 -6.23 -7.23 12.66
C LEU A 233 -6.24 -7.35 14.18
N ASN A 234 -7.16 -6.67 14.87
CA ASN A 234 -7.31 -6.81 16.32
C ASN A 234 -7.91 -8.16 16.73
N TYR A 235 -8.79 -8.72 15.89
CA TYR A 235 -9.33 -10.05 16.08
C TYR A 235 -8.25 -11.12 15.96
N LEU A 236 -7.44 -11.09 14.91
CA LEU A 236 -6.35 -12.02 14.68
C LEU A 236 -5.25 -11.95 15.76
N GLU A 237 -5.08 -10.78 16.38
CA GLU A 237 -4.13 -10.60 17.50
C GLU A 237 -4.64 -11.25 18.81
N LYS A 238 -5.95 -11.20 19.06
CA LYS A 238 -6.53 -11.54 20.37
C LYS A 238 -7.20 -12.88 20.46
N VAL A 239 -7.73 -13.38 19.34
CA VAL A 239 -8.48 -14.65 19.30
C VAL A 239 -7.54 -15.78 18.95
N ASP A 240 -7.59 -16.86 19.75
CA ASP A 240 -6.79 -18.05 19.48
C ASP A 240 -7.12 -18.62 18.08
N PRO A 241 -6.12 -19.00 17.28
CA PRO A 241 -6.33 -19.65 15.98
C PRO A 241 -7.29 -20.85 16.03
N ALA A 242 -7.30 -21.61 17.12
CA ALA A 242 -8.19 -22.77 17.28
C ALA A 242 -9.68 -22.39 17.45
N GLU A 243 -9.96 -21.18 17.92
CA GLU A 243 -11.30 -20.63 18.11
C GLU A 243 -11.73 -19.68 17.00
N SER A 244 -10.83 -19.42 16.06
CA SER A 244 -11.04 -18.38 15.03
C SER A 244 -12.10 -18.79 14.02
N MET A 245 -13.04 -17.89 13.77
CA MET A 245 -14.00 -17.99 12.66
C MET A 245 -13.52 -17.28 11.40
N TRP A 246 -12.31 -16.70 11.42
CA TRP A 246 -11.66 -16.11 10.26
C TRP A 246 -11.09 -17.18 9.33
N GLN A 247 -11.29 -17.04 8.02
CA GLN A 247 -10.79 -17.95 7.00
C GLN A 247 -9.88 -17.18 6.02
N GLY A 248 -8.72 -17.75 5.68
CA GLY A 248 -7.75 -17.16 4.74
C GLY A 248 -6.86 -16.06 5.35
N ASP A 249 -6.29 -15.23 4.50
CA ASP A 249 -5.39 -14.13 4.85
C ASP A 249 -6.12 -12.78 4.91
N CYS A 250 -5.63 -11.86 5.72
CA CYS A 250 -6.14 -10.50 5.78
C CYS A 250 -5.32 -9.58 4.87
N PHE A 251 -5.96 -8.94 3.88
CA PHE A 251 -5.31 -7.94 3.02
C PHE A 251 -4.88 -6.71 3.83
N VAL A 252 -3.65 -6.27 3.59
CA VAL A 252 -3.07 -5.04 4.17
C VAL A 252 -2.53 -4.10 3.08
N PHE A 253 -2.58 -2.78 3.34
CA PHE A 253 -2.26 -1.76 2.34
C PHE A 253 -0.78 -1.38 2.29
N ASP A 254 0.12 -2.35 2.52
CA ASP A 254 1.56 -2.17 2.44
C ASP A 254 2.23 -3.27 1.59
N LYS A 255 3.56 -3.34 1.57
CA LYS A 255 4.30 -4.33 0.75
C LYS A 255 4.08 -5.78 1.17
N ARG A 256 3.55 -6.05 2.35
CA ARG A 256 3.23 -7.41 2.81
C ARG A 256 2.07 -8.03 2.03
N VAL A 257 1.21 -7.19 1.44
CA VAL A 257 -0.01 -7.55 0.69
C VAL A 257 -1.06 -8.21 1.57
N THR A 258 -0.71 -9.29 2.26
CA THR A 258 -1.57 -10.00 3.22
C THR A 258 -0.82 -10.31 4.51
N VAL A 259 -1.58 -10.55 5.56
CA VAL A 259 -1.10 -11.16 6.80
C VAL A 259 -1.96 -12.35 7.15
N ASN A 260 -1.32 -13.40 7.65
CA ASN A 260 -1.98 -14.60 8.14
C ASN A 260 -2.51 -14.40 9.57
N HIS A 261 -3.09 -15.46 10.18
CA HIS A 261 -3.63 -15.40 11.53
C HIS A 261 -2.62 -15.00 12.61
N SER A 262 -1.34 -15.27 12.41
CA SER A 262 -0.26 -14.86 13.33
C SER A 262 0.27 -13.44 13.03
N LEU A 263 -0.42 -12.66 12.18
CA LEU A 263 -0.03 -11.34 11.70
C LEU A 263 1.33 -11.29 10.97
N LYS A 264 1.85 -12.45 10.58
CA LYS A 264 3.03 -12.58 9.72
C LYS A 264 2.64 -12.35 8.25
N PRO A 265 3.58 -11.89 7.39
CA PRO A 265 3.32 -11.77 5.96
C PRO A 265 2.79 -13.08 5.37
N GLY A 266 1.72 -13.00 4.59
CA GLY A 266 1.15 -14.13 3.87
C GLY A 266 1.93 -14.50 2.61
N ALA A 267 1.43 -15.50 1.86
CA ALA A 267 2.10 -16.03 0.66
C ALA A 267 1.85 -15.20 -0.61
N TYR A 268 1.03 -14.15 -0.53
CA TYR A 268 0.64 -13.34 -1.69
C TYR A 268 1.67 -12.27 -2.03
N ALA A 269 1.84 -12.02 -3.33
CA ALA A 269 2.57 -10.86 -3.84
C ALA A 269 1.59 -9.87 -4.51
N SER A 270 2.01 -8.63 -4.75
CA SER A 270 1.17 -7.66 -5.46
C SER A 270 1.55 -7.58 -6.93
N CYS A 271 0.58 -7.65 -7.81
CA CYS A 271 0.77 -7.25 -9.21
C CYS A 271 1.04 -5.74 -9.28
N TYR A 272 2.21 -5.34 -9.75
CA TYR A 272 2.58 -3.92 -9.83
C TYR A 272 1.83 -3.13 -10.92
N ALA A 273 1.08 -3.81 -11.80
CA ALA A 273 0.20 -3.18 -12.79
C ALA A 273 -1.18 -2.85 -12.20
N CYS A 274 -1.96 -3.84 -11.78
CA CYS A 274 -3.34 -3.67 -11.31
C CYS A 274 -3.49 -3.64 -9.78
N ARG A 275 -2.46 -4.02 -9.02
CA ARG A 275 -2.42 -4.11 -7.54
C ARG A 275 -3.18 -5.30 -6.95
N HIS A 276 -3.69 -6.20 -7.77
CA HIS A 276 -4.30 -7.44 -7.30
C HIS A 276 -3.27 -8.29 -6.54
N ALA A 277 -3.72 -9.01 -5.50
CA ALA A 277 -2.90 -10.00 -4.82
C ALA A 277 -2.76 -11.24 -5.71
N ILE A 278 -1.56 -11.76 -5.87
CA ILE A 278 -1.24 -12.88 -6.76
C ILE A 278 -0.51 -13.99 -5.99
N THR A 279 -0.88 -15.23 -6.30
CA THR A 279 -0.30 -16.43 -5.73
C THR A 279 1.02 -16.81 -6.43
N ALA A 280 1.65 -17.89 -5.97
CA ALA A 280 2.79 -18.49 -6.66
C ALA A 280 2.39 -19.09 -8.02
N GLU A 281 1.19 -19.69 -8.10
CA GLU A 281 0.62 -20.24 -9.35
C GLU A 281 0.34 -19.11 -10.36
N ASP A 282 -0.23 -17.99 -9.92
CA ASP A 282 -0.44 -16.81 -10.77
C ASP A 282 0.87 -16.30 -11.36
N ARG A 283 1.95 -16.34 -10.58
CA ARG A 283 3.29 -15.94 -11.04
C ARG A 283 3.93 -16.96 -12.01
N ALA A 284 3.51 -18.21 -11.97
CA ALA A 284 3.92 -19.24 -12.93
C ALA A 284 3.09 -19.20 -14.23
N SER A 285 2.00 -18.44 -14.26
CA SER A 285 1.13 -18.30 -15.43
C SER A 285 1.84 -17.62 -16.61
N PRO A 286 1.57 -18.02 -17.87
CA PRO A 286 2.09 -17.34 -19.07
C PRO A 286 1.60 -15.90 -19.21
N HIS A 287 0.53 -15.52 -18.51
CA HIS A 287 0.00 -14.16 -18.47
C HIS A 287 0.69 -13.26 -17.45
N PHE A 288 1.59 -13.81 -16.63
CA PHE A 288 2.36 -13.05 -15.68
C PHE A 288 3.64 -12.51 -16.31
N VAL A 289 3.76 -11.19 -16.30
CA VAL A 289 5.01 -10.47 -16.63
C VAL A 289 5.29 -9.48 -15.51
N GLU A 290 6.41 -9.68 -14.81
CA GLU A 290 6.75 -8.87 -13.64
C GLU A 290 6.68 -7.37 -13.94
N GLY A 291 5.93 -6.65 -13.11
CA GLY A 291 5.72 -5.21 -13.26
C GLY A 291 4.79 -4.79 -14.40
N VAL A 292 4.34 -5.71 -15.25
CA VAL A 292 3.55 -5.42 -16.46
C VAL A 292 2.14 -5.98 -16.41
N SER A 293 1.97 -7.27 -16.09
CA SER A 293 0.66 -7.93 -16.10
C SER A 293 0.60 -9.12 -15.13
N CYS A 294 -0.61 -9.56 -14.81
CA CYS A 294 -0.90 -10.82 -14.13
C CYS A 294 -2.14 -11.47 -14.79
N PRO A 295 -2.52 -12.71 -14.45
CA PRO A 295 -3.70 -13.35 -15.03
C PRO A 295 -4.97 -12.50 -14.95
N TYR A 296 -5.17 -11.78 -13.87
CA TYR A 296 -6.37 -10.94 -13.64
C TYR A 296 -6.42 -9.66 -14.49
N CYS A 297 -5.29 -9.10 -14.92
CA CYS A 297 -5.28 -7.86 -15.69
C CYS A 297 -4.75 -8.01 -17.12
N HIS A 298 -4.23 -9.17 -17.48
CA HIS A 298 -3.61 -9.39 -18.79
C HIS A 298 -4.53 -9.00 -19.95
N GLU A 299 -5.79 -9.42 -19.93
CA GLU A 299 -6.74 -9.15 -21.02
C GLU A 299 -7.28 -7.72 -21.00
N SER A 300 -7.38 -7.10 -19.82
CA SER A 300 -7.95 -5.75 -19.65
C SER A 300 -6.99 -4.59 -19.95
N LEU A 301 -5.67 -4.89 -20.04
CA LEU A 301 -4.66 -3.87 -20.32
C LEU A 301 -4.60 -3.54 -21.82
N THR A 302 -4.64 -2.25 -22.15
CA THR A 302 -4.34 -1.76 -23.50
C THR A 302 -2.84 -1.90 -23.83
N ASP A 303 -2.48 -1.93 -25.11
CA ASP A 303 -1.10 -1.98 -25.54
C ASP A 303 -0.28 -0.81 -25.04
N GLU A 304 -0.87 0.40 -24.99
CA GLU A 304 -0.22 1.58 -24.43
C GLU A 304 0.07 1.42 -22.92
N GLN A 305 -0.87 0.85 -22.16
CA GLN A 305 -0.68 0.56 -20.75
C GLN A 305 0.41 -0.48 -20.51
N ARG A 306 0.47 -1.54 -21.35
CA ARG A 306 1.53 -2.56 -21.31
C ARG A 306 2.90 -1.94 -21.57
N GLN A 307 3.03 -1.12 -22.63
CA GLN A 307 4.28 -0.46 -22.97
C GLN A 307 4.77 0.47 -21.86
N LYS A 308 3.87 1.29 -21.29
CA LYS A 308 4.18 2.15 -20.14
C LYS A 308 4.64 1.35 -18.91
N ALA A 309 3.98 0.23 -18.64
CA ALA A 309 4.32 -0.65 -17.54
C ALA A 309 5.69 -1.33 -17.76
N ALA A 310 5.94 -1.83 -18.97
CA ALA A 310 7.21 -2.46 -19.35
C ALA A 310 8.38 -1.46 -19.26
N GLU A 311 8.21 -0.23 -19.77
CA GLU A 311 9.26 0.78 -19.66
C GLU A 311 9.52 1.15 -18.18
N ARG A 312 8.49 1.29 -17.37
CA ARG A 312 8.65 1.51 -15.92
C ARG A 312 9.44 0.37 -15.27
N GLN A 313 9.12 -0.89 -15.58
CA GLN A 313 9.81 -2.06 -15.03
C GLN A 313 11.28 -2.08 -15.48
N ARG A 314 11.54 -1.82 -16.76
CA ARG A 314 12.90 -1.70 -17.28
C ARG A 314 13.72 -0.64 -16.53
N GLN A 315 13.15 0.51 -16.22
CA GLN A 315 13.81 1.55 -15.43
C GLN A 315 14.10 1.08 -13.99
N VAL A 316 13.15 0.39 -13.36
CA VAL A 316 13.36 -0.20 -12.02
C VAL A 316 14.54 -1.16 -12.02
N GLU A 317 14.63 -2.05 -13.01
CA GLU A 317 15.72 -3.03 -13.14
C GLU A 317 17.08 -2.36 -13.37
N ILE A 318 17.15 -1.36 -14.26
CA ILE A 318 18.37 -0.59 -14.50
C ILE A 318 18.85 0.05 -13.20
N HIS A 319 17.96 0.68 -12.45
CA HIS A 319 18.32 1.32 -11.20
C HIS A 319 18.71 0.30 -10.11
N LYS A 320 18.06 -0.86 -10.07
CA LYS A 320 18.43 -1.97 -9.18
C LYS A 320 19.85 -2.47 -9.49
N LYS A 321 20.18 -2.70 -10.78
CA LYS A 321 21.51 -3.11 -11.21
C LYS A 321 22.60 -2.07 -10.88
N LEU A 322 22.26 -0.78 -10.93
CA LEU A 322 23.15 0.31 -10.60
C LEU A 322 23.24 0.63 -9.11
N ASN A 323 22.52 -0.12 -8.26
CA ASN A 323 22.37 0.14 -6.83
C ASN A 323 21.97 1.61 -6.52
N ARG A 324 21.09 2.19 -7.36
CA ARG A 324 20.62 3.57 -7.25
C ARG A 324 19.14 3.60 -6.88
N PRO A 325 18.72 4.46 -5.94
CA PRO A 325 17.30 4.61 -5.64
C PRO A 325 16.57 5.16 -6.88
N HIS A 326 15.47 4.48 -7.27
CA HIS A 326 14.62 4.93 -8.39
C HIS A 326 13.25 5.40 -7.92
N LEU A 327 12.71 4.74 -6.91
CA LEU A 327 11.39 5.04 -6.35
C LEU A 327 11.54 5.87 -5.07
N GLY A 328 10.63 6.83 -4.88
CA GLY A 328 10.57 7.62 -3.66
C GLY A 328 11.47 8.86 -3.62
N LEU A 329 12.17 9.19 -4.70
CA LEU A 329 12.98 10.40 -4.76
C LEU A 329 12.11 11.66 -4.72
N LYS A 330 12.57 12.69 -4.00
CA LYS A 330 11.96 14.04 -4.01
C LYS A 330 12.26 14.73 -5.37
N PRO A 331 11.41 15.66 -5.85
CA PRO A 331 11.63 16.39 -7.10
C PRO A 331 13.01 17.04 -7.20
N GLN A 332 13.52 17.58 -6.10
CA GLN A 332 14.86 18.17 -6.01
C GLN A 332 15.96 17.13 -6.26
N GLN A 333 15.89 15.97 -5.63
CA GLN A 333 16.84 14.86 -5.86
C GLN A 333 16.78 14.35 -7.30
N VAL A 334 15.61 14.33 -7.92
CA VAL A 334 15.46 13.99 -9.35
C VAL A 334 16.14 15.04 -10.22
N ALA A 335 16.01 16.32 -9.90
CA ALA A 335 16.67 17.41 -10.63
C ALA A 335 18.19 17.34 -10.50
N GLU A 336 18.70 17.11 -9.29
CA GLU A 336 20.13 16.93 -9.02
C GLU A 336 20.73 15.74 -9.82
N ILE A 337 20.06 14.59 -9.79
CA ILE A 337 20.50 13.40 -10.55
C ILE A 337 20.47 13.67 -12.06
N ARG A 338 19.49 14.42 -12.56
CA ARG A 338 19.44 14.84 -13.97
C ARG A 338 20.58 15.75 -14.33
N ALA A 339 20.86 16.74 -13.49
CA ALA A 339 21.97 17.66 -13.68
C ALA A 339 23.34 16.94 -13.69
N GLN A 340 23.54 16.00 -12.75
CA GLN A 340 24.75 15.16 -12.72
C GLN A 340 24.91 14.33 -13.99
N LYS A 341 23.86 13.66 -14.45
CA LYS A 341 23.89 12.87 -15.70
C LYS A 341 24.15 13.72 -16.91
N GLN A 342 23.65 14.95 -16.95
CA GLN A 342 23.93 15.89 -18.06
C GLN A 342 25.38 16.35 -18.05
N ALA A 343 25.94 16.65 -16.89
CA ALA A 343 27.35 17.01 -16.73
C ALA A 343 28.28 15.85 -17.13
N GLU A 344 27.99 14.61 -16.70
CA GLU A 344 28.73 13.41 -17.08
C GLU A 344 28.71 13.18 -18.59
N ARG A 345 27.53 13.32 -19.22
CA ARG A 345 27.41 13.21 -20.70
C ARG A 345 28.20 14.28 -21.43
N LYS A 346 28.20 15.53 -20.94
CA LYS A 346 28.95 16.62 -21.51
C LYS A 346 30.46 16.35 -21.42
N ALA A 347 30.94 15.95 -20.24
CA ALA A 347 32.36 15.61 -20.03
C ALA A 347 32.82 14.42 -20.91
N LEU A 348 31.94 13.41 -21.09
CA LEU A 348 32.24 12.27 -21.97
C LEU A 348 32.33 12.70 -23.45
N ALA A 349 31.42 13.57 -23.89
CA ALA A 349 31.45 14.13 -25.25
C ALA A 349 32.71 14.98 -25.51
N GLU A 350 33.10 15.83 -24.54
CA GLU A 350 34.33 16.63 -24.61
C GLU A 350 35.59 15.74 -24.71
N LYS A 351 35.66 14.67 -23.89
CA LYS A 351 36.76 13.70 -23.98
C LYS A 351 36.79 12.96 -25.31
N ALA A 352 35.62 12.58 -25.86
CA ALA A 352 35.55 11.95 -27.18
C ALA A 352 36.02 12.90 -28.29
N LEU A 353 35.65 14.17 -28.21
CA LEU A 353 36.07 15.20 -29.18
C LEU A 353 37.57 15.45 -29.12
N ALA A 354 38.12 15.56 -27.90
CA ALA A 354 39.55 15.71 -27.69
C ALA A 354 40.35 14.53 -28.28
N ARG A 355 39.91 13.31 -28.02
CA ARG A 355 40.53 12.11 -28.58
C ARG A 355 40.44 12.03 -30.12
N ALA A 356 39.29 12.44 -30.68
CA ALA A 356 39.16 12.53 -32.13
C ALA A 356 40.12 13.57 -32.75
N ALA A 357 40.30 14.71 -32.09
CA ALA A 357 41.27 15.73 -32.52
C ALA A 357 42.72 15.24 -32.46
N GLU A 358 43.09 14.50 -31.39
CA GLU A 358 44.42 13.89 -31.28
C GLU A 358 44.68 12.86 -32.40
N VAL A 359 43.70 12.01 -32.69
CA VAL A 359 43.81 11.04 -33.79
C VAL A 359 43.93 11.72 -35.15
N ALA A 360 43.16 12.78 -35.38
CA ALA A 360 43.24 13.57 -36.62
C ALA A 360 44.61 14.29 -36.77
N ALA A 361 45.13 14.84 -35.69
CA ALA A 361 46.44 15.47 -35.68
C ALA A 361 47.57 14.47 -35.95
N ALA A 362 47.51 13.26 -35.36
CA ALA A 362 48.47 12.19 -35.60
C ALA A 362 48.42 11.70 -37.06
N ALA A 363 47.24 11.57 -37.65
CA ALA A 363 47.08 11.20 -39.06
C ALA A 363 47.62 12.25 -40.01
N ALA A 364 47.36 13.54 -39.71
CA ALA A 364 47.94 14.64 -40.50
C ALA A 364 49.47 14.71 -40.43
N ALA A 365 50.05 14.45 -39.25
CA ALA A 365 51.54 14.40 -39.11
C ALA A 365 52.16 13.21 -39.89
N GLN A 366 51.47 12.04 -39.89
CA GLN A 366 51.91 10.90 -40.70
C GLN A 366 51.86 11.18 -42.21
N GLN A 367 50.81 11.85 -42.69
CA GLN A 367 50.71 12.26 -44.09
C GLN A 367 51.79 13.21 -44.46
N GLN A 368 52.06 14.23 -43.64
CA GLN A 368 53.20 15.20 -43.91
C GLN A 368 54.54 14.50 -43.91
N ALA A 369 54.78 13.52 -43.04
CA ALA A 369 56.01 12.75 -43.04
C ALA A 369 56.16 11.92 -44.32
N GLN A 370 55.11 11.27 -44.83
CA GLN A 370 55.13 10.54 -46.09
C GLN A 370 55.33 11.43 -47.30
N GLU A 371 54.74 12.61 -47.33
CA GLU A 371 54.96 13.59 -48.41
C GLU A 371 56.38 14.10 -48.43
N GLN A 372 57.02 14.34 -47.27
CA GLN A 372 58.41 14.71 -47.17
C GLN A 372 59.39 13.63 -47.64
N GLU A 373 59.07 12.36 -47.28
CA GLU A 373 59.91 11.24 -47.77
C GLU A 373 59.79 11.03 -49.26
N GLN A 374 58.67 11.17 -49.88
CA GLN A 374 58.47 11.14 -51.34
C GLN A 374 59.19 12.31 -52.06
N GLN A 375 59.17 13.46 -51.46
CA GLN A 375 59.91 14.63 -52.04
C GLN A 375 61.46 14.48 -51.97
N GLN A 376 61.94 13.79 -50.92
CA GLN A 376 63.41 13.51 -50.83
C GLN A 376 63.80 12.39 -51.77
N GLU A 377 63.02 11.40 -52.04
CA GLU A 377 63.26 10.34 -53.02
C GLU A 377 63.33 10.92 -54.49
N GLN A 378 62.43 11.88 -54.83
CA GLN A 378 62.39 12.54 -56.15
C GLN A 378 63.54 13.51 -56.37
N GLN A 379 64.24 13.96 -55.33
CA GLN A 379 65.43 14.81 -55.46
C GLN A 379 66.75 14.06 -55.59
N GLN A 380 66.72 12.73 -55.37
CA GLN A 380 67.88 11.83 -55.48
C GLN A 380 67.91 11.03 -56.81
N GLU A 381 66.87 11.10 -57.62
CA GLU A 381 66.88 10.66 -59.03
C GLU A 381 67.26 11.79 -59.97
#